data_223ce3a0b2c5647311c56ea654b4c535
#
_entry.id   223ce3a0b2c5647311c56ea654b4c535
#
_cell.length_a   1.000
_cell.length_b   1.000
_cell.length_c   1.000
_cell.angle_alpha   90.00
_cell.angle_beta   90.00
_cell.angle_gamma   90.00
#
_symmetry.space_group_name_H-M   'P 1'
#
loop_
_entity.id
_entity.type
_entity.pdbx_description
1 polymer ?
#
loop_
_entity_poly.entity_id
_entity_poly.type
_entity_poly.pdbx_seq_one_letter_code
_entity_poly.pdbx_strand_id
1 'polypeptide(L)'
;MSTSRAARRGLAIAVSACAAVVSAADSASAAYAPINHPGPALTVPKAQLRAALRCTASEASQAREPILLVPGTTLTPEVNFSWNYERALNALGLPYCTVELPNSAMSDIQVAGEYVVYALRRMSTFAGKKAARKVQIIGYSQGGMVPRWALRFWPDTRKLVDDDVGLDASNHGTITAESSCSHEGCAPAVWQQRNTAAFIAALNSYQETFPGISYTEIYSQDDEIVVPNTNEEGSSSVHSGGGAIANIAVQEVCPGHVAEHLAMGSYDPVGYALALDAVTHPGTAEAARIALTVCAEPFQPGVNPETFASDYAHYDQVIFETFATYPHAESEPPLKCYVTASCPKR
;
A
#
# COMPACT_ATOMS: atom_id res chain seq x y z
N MET A 1 36.69 -7.02 -95.36
CA MET A 1 35.60 -7.59 -94.55
C MET A 1 36.28 -8.40 -93.45
N SER A 2 36.48 -7.80 -92.35
CA SER A 2 37.01 -8.44 -91.13
C SER A 2 36.40 -7.84 -89.92
N THR A 3 35.67 -8.69 -89.21
CA THR A 3 34.95 -8.30 -87.98
C THR A 3 35.80 -8.62 -86.78
N SER A 4 36.30 -7.64 -86.08
CA SER A 4 37.02 -7.84 -84.80
C SER A 4 36.04 -7.96 -83.64
N ARG A 5 36.10 -9.05 -82.87
CA ARG A 5 35.37 -9.21 -81.59
C ARG A 5 36.19 -8.62 -80.46
N ALA A 6 35.63 -7.62 -79.79
CA ALA A 6 36.16 -7.09 -78.55
C ALA A 6 35.72 -7.94 -77.36
N ALA A 7 36.67 -8.46 -76.62
CA ALA A 7 36.44 -9.19 -75.37
C ALA A 7 36.21 -8.22 -74.22
N ARG A 8 35.03 -8.23 -73.58
CA ARG A 8 34.75 -7.51 -72.33
C ARG A 8 35.21 -8.42 -71.14
N ARG A 9 36.21 -7.96 -70.40
CA ARG A 9 36.57 -8.48 -69.10
C ARG A 9 35.60 -7.92 -68.05
N GLY A 10 34.77 -8.78 -67.45
CA GLY A 10 33.94 -8.44 -66.32
C GLY A 10 34.75 -8.51 -65.03
N LEU A 11 34.80 -7.40 -64.31
CA LEU A 11 35.40 -7.30 -62.98
C LEU A 11 34.33 -7.72 -61.95
N ALA A 12 34.49 -8.87 -61.30
CA ALA A 12 33.62 -9.32 -60.22
C ALA A 12 34.07 -8.68 -58.90
N ILE A 13 33.28 -7.76 -58.39
CA ILE A 13 33.48 -7.19 -57.05
C ILE A 13 32.80 -8.15 -56.05
N ALA A 14 33.59 -8.82 -55.24
CA ALA A 14 33.08 -9.61 -54.09
C ALA A 14 32.73 -8.66 -52.95
N VAL A 15 31.46 -8.46 -52.71
CA VAL A 15 30.95 -7.75 -51.52
C VAL A 15 30.91 -8.76 -50.36
N SER A 16 31.88 -8.64 -49.46
CA SER A 16 31.86 -9.38 -48.17
C SER A 16 30.84 -8.70 -47.24
N ALA A 17 29.68 -9.32 -47.07
CA ALA A 17 28.72 -8.92 -46.08
C ALA A 17 29.17 -9.42 -44.68
N CYS A 18 29.76 -8.53 -43.88
CA CYS A 18 29.90 -8.77 -42.44
C CYS A 18 28.51 -8.69 -41.79
N ALA A 19 27.90 -9.84 -41.51
CA ALA A 19 26.75 -9.94 -40.65
C ALA A 19 27.21 -9.68 -39.20
N ALA A 20 26.97 -8.47 -38.72
CA ALA A 20 27.06 -8.17 -37.30
C ALA A 20 25.93 -8.94 -36.57
N VAL A 21 26.27 -10.01 -35.88
CA VAL A 21 25.38 -10.69 -34.95
C VAL A 21 25.24 -9.74 -33.77
N VAL A 22 24.19 -8.91 -33.75
CA VAL A 22 23.73 -8.20 -32.56
C VAL A 22 23.13 -9.26 -31.66
N SER A 23 23.91 -9.75 -30.70
CA SER A 23 23.39 -10.50 -29.58
C SER A 23 22.48 -9.55 -28.78
N ALA A 24 21.18 -9.64 -29.00
CA ALA A 24 20.22 -9.12 -28.04
C ALA A 24 20.49 -9.88 -26.74
N ALA A 25 21.16 -9.23 -25.79
CA ALA A 25 21.14 -9.69 -24.41
C ALA A 25 19.67 -9.55 -23.99
N ASP A 26 18.94 -10.68 -23.98
CA ASP A 26 17.69 -10.78 -23.26
C ASP A 26 18.00 -10.37 -21.81
N SER A 27 17.60 -9.16 -21.45
CA SER A 27 17.50 -8.74 -20.06
C SER A 27 16.44 -9.65 -19.44
N ALA A 28 16.83 -10.83 -18.99
CA ALA A 28 15.97 -11.70 -18.21
C ALA A 28 15.54 -10.85 -17.02
N SER A 29 14.30 -10.40 -17.03
CA SER A 29 13.70 -9.75 -15.88
C SER A 29 13.92 -10.65 -14.68
N ALA A 30 14.70 -10.19 -13.70
CA ALA A 30 15.03 -10.99 -12.54
C ALA A 30 13.71 -11.43 -11.89
N ALA A 31 13.49 -12.75 -11.81
CA ALA A 31 12.29 -13.29 -11.19
C ALA A 31 12.20 -12.77 -9.74
N TYR A 32 11.00 -12.45 -9.26
CA TYR A 32 10.79 -12.06 -7.87
C TYR A 32 11.04 -13.22 -6.91
N ALA A 33 11.38 -12.89 -5.67
CA ALA A 33 11.58 -13.90 -4.62
C ALA A 33 10.30 -14.75 -4.45
N PRO A 34 10.45 -16.08 -4.29
CA PRO A 34 9.31 -16.96 -4.05
C PRO A 34 8.47 -16.49 -2.85
N ILE A 35 7.14 -16.67 -2.92
CA ILE A 35 6.19 -16.17 -1.91
C ILE A 35 6.46 -16.64 -0.48
N ASN A 36 7.09 -17.80 -0.31
CA ASN A 36 7.44 -18.38 0.99
C ASN A 36 8.93 -18.25 1.34
N HIS A 37 9.68 -17.43 0.58
CA HIS A 37 11.06 -17.16 0.92
C HIS A 37 11.13 -16.38 2.23
N PRO A 38 11.92 -16.81 3.25
CA PRO A 38 12.05 -16.09 4.51
C PRO A 38 12.52 -14.64 4.28
N GLY A 39 11.84 -13.70 4.90
CA GLY A 39 12.23 -12.29 4.84
C GLY A 39 13.58 -12.02 5.49
N PRO A 40 14.27 -10.94 5.11
CA PRO A 40 15.55 -10.55 5.70
C PRO A 40 15.39 -10.11 7.15
N ALA A 41 16.51 -10.02 7.87
CA ALA A 41 16.56 -9.26 9.11
C ALA A 41 16.22 -7.79 8.83
N LEU A 42 15.49 -7.16 9.77
CA LEU A 42 15.18 -5.73 9.65
C LEU A 42 16.48 -4.92 9.71
N THR A 43 16.62 -3.95 8.81
CA THR A 43 17.81 -3.10 8.69
C THR A 43 17.68 -1.83 9.51
N VAL A 44 16.46 -1.36 9.77
CA VAL A 44 16.16 -0.21 10.60
C VAL A 44 16.53 -0.51 12.06
N PRO A 45 17.25 0.41 12.76
CA PRO A 45 17.60 0.22 14.14
C PRO A 45 16.38 -0.06 15.03
N LYS A 46 16.47 -1.10 15.88
CA LYS A 46 15.35 -1.53 16.75
C LYS A 46 14.81 -0.39 17.65
N ALA A 47 15.68 0.52 18.08
CA ALA A 47 15.28 1.67 18.89
C ALA A 47 14.34 2.60 18.11
N GLN A 48 14.61 2.82 16.81
CA GLN A 48 13.80 3.62 15.92
C GLN A 48 12.45 2.94 15.62
N LEU A 49 12.46 1.63 15.29
CA LEU A 49 11.25 0.85 15.10
C LEU A 49 10.36 0.87 16.36
N ARG A 50 10.97 0.79 17.54
CA ARG A 50 10.24 0.84 18.81
C ARG A 50 9.64 2.22 19.08
N ALA A 51 10.34 3.29 18.76
CA ALA A 51 9.87 4.65 18.96
C ALA A 51 8.69 5.00 18.04
N ALA A 52 8.65 4.38 16.86
CA ALA A 52 7.62 4.59 15.85
C ALA A 52 6.28 3.90 16.18
N LEU A 53 6.27 2.91 17.08
CA LEU A 53 5.06 2.17 17.46
C LEU A 53 4.50 2.72 18.77
N ARG A 54 3.30 3.28 18.73
CA ARG A 54 2.57 3.80 19.90
C ARG A 54 1.28 3.02 20.08
N CYS A 55 0.99 2.59 21.31
CA CYS A 55 -0.13 1.73 21.59
C CYS A 55 -0.93 2.25 22.80
N THR A 56 -2.24 1.98 22.82
CA THR A 56 -3.08 2.29 23.97
C THR A 56 -2.68 1.46 25.19
N ALA A 57 -2.78 2.02 26.40
CA ALA A 57 -2.40 1.33 27.63
C ALA A 57 -3.21 0.05 27.90
N SER A 58 -4.42 -0.02 27.34
CA SER A 58 -5.36 -1.15 27.52
C SER A 58 -5.09 -2.34 26.60
N GLU A 59 -4.23 -2.21 25.59
CA GLU A 59 -4.02 -3.26 24.57
C GLU A 59 -3.55 -4.60 25.16
N ALA A 60 -2.65 -4.56 26.15
CA ALA A 60 -2.06 -5.75 26.78
C ALA A 60 -3.05 -6.54 27.65
N SER A 61 -4.15 -5.90 28.10
CA SER A 61 -5.10 -6.48 29.06
C SER A 61 -6.40 -6.97 28.43
N GLN A 62 -6.64 -6.65 27.15
CA GLN A 62 -7.93 -6.93 26.52
C GLN A 62 -8.00 -8.29 25.80
N ALA A 63 -9.20 -8.87 25.78
CA ALA A 63 -9.47 -10.12 25.07
C ALA A 63 -9.60 -9.95 23.55
N ARG A 64 -9.73 -8.70 23.07
CA ARG A 64 -9.89 -8.37 21.64
C ARG A 64 -8.55 -8.24 20.94
N GLU A 65 -8.53 -8.54 19.66
CA GLU A 65 -7.37 -8.34 18.81
C GLU A 65 -7.07 -6.86 18.63
N PRO A 66 -5.81 -6.43 18.75
CA PRO A 66 -5.45 -5.03 18.62
C PRO A 66 -5.44 -4.58 17.15
N ILE A 67 -5.87 -3.36 16.90
CA ILE A 67 -5.91 -2.75 15.57
C ILE A 67 -4.60 -1.97 15.34
N LEU A 68 -3.92 -2.20 14.22
CA LEU A 68 -2.80 -1.40 13.76
C LEU A 68 -3.32 -0.35 12.77
N LEU A 69 -3.18 0.93 13.10
CA LEU A 69 -3.48 2.04 12.20
C LEU A 69 -2.22 2.42 11.43
N VAL A 70 -2.29 2.42 10.09
CA VAL A 70 -1.18 2.74 9.19
C VAL A 70 -1.52 3.96 8.34
N PRO A 71 -0.78 5.10 8.50
CA PRO A 71 -1.14 6.36 7.86
C PRO A 71 -0.82 6.38 6.37
N GLY A 72 -1.46 7.30 5.66
CA GLY A 72 -1.22 7.58 4.25
C GLY A 72 0.08 8.34 3.97
N THR A 73 0.35 8.57 2.70
CA THR A 73 1.45 9.41 2.20
C THR A 73 1.35 10.82 2.80
N THR A 74 2.47 11.43 3.14
CA THR A 74 2.59 12.77 3.77
C THR A 74 2.17 12.86 5.23
N LEU A 75 1.66 11.79 5.82
CA LEU A 75 0.97 11.82 7.10
C LEU A 75 1.77 11.13 8.21
N THR A 76 1.69 11.70 9.41
CA THR A 76 1.97 10.99 10.65
C THR A 76 0.66 10.41 11.20
N PRO A 77 0.71 9.42 12.10
CA PRO A 77 -0.51 8.92 12.74
C PRO A 77 -1.28 10.00 13.49
N GLU A 78 -0.58 10.96 14.10
CA GLU A 78 -1.21 12.07 14.81
C GLU A 78 -2.07 12.91 13.89
N VAL A 79 -1.54 13.30 12.72
CA VAL A 79 -2.26 14.10 11.73
C VAL A 79 -3.40 13.30 11.09
N ASN A 80 -3.17 12.01 10.80
CA ASN A 80 -4.15 11.18 10.12
C ASN A 80 -5.31 10.76 11.03
N PHE A 81 -5.02 10.29 12.27
CA PHE A 81 -5.98 9.50 13.05
C PHE A 81 -6.39 10.12 14.39
N SER A 82 -5.67 11.12 14.93
CA SER A 82 -5.92 11.62 16.31
C SER A 82 -7.26 12.29 16.50
N TRP A 83 -7.84 12.87 15.46
CA TRP A 83 -9.08 13.63 15.50
C TRP A 83 -10.31 12.85 15.01
N ASN A 84 -10.11 11.56 14.63
CA ASN A 84 -11.14 10.69 14.05
C ASN A 84 -11.02 9.24 14.59
N TYR A 85 -10.33 8.31 13.90
CA TYR A 85 -10.24 6.88 14.24
C TYR A 85 -9.80 6.63 15.69
N GLU A 86 -8.77 7.33 16.19
CA GLU A 86 -8.30 7.10 17.56
C GLU A 86 -9.39 7.46 18.60
N ARG A 87 -10.14 8.53 18.38
CA ARG A 87 -11.27 8.92 19.27
C ARG A 87 -12.39 7.89 19.21
N ALA A 88 -12.74 7.42 18.00
CA ALA A 88 -13.78 6.42 17.81
C ALA A 88 -13.43 5.08 18.46
N LEU A 89 -12.22 4.58 18.23
CA LEU A 89 -11.75 3.32 18.81
C LEU A 89 -11.64 3.39 20.34
N ASN A 90 -11.20 4.53 20.89
CA ASN A 90 -11.19 4.78 22.33
C ASN A 90 -12.62 4.75 22.92
N ALA A 91 -13.58 5.37 22.26
CA ALA A 91 -14.99 5.39 22.71
C ALA A 91 -15.59 3.97 22.70
N LEU A 92 -15.18 3.11 21.78
CA LEU A 92 -15.60 1.71 21.70
C LEU A 92 -14.80 0.78 22.64
N GLY A 93 -13.73 1.28 23.28
CA GLY A 93 -12.84 0.46 24.10
C GLY A 93 -12.07 -0.58 23.27
N LEU A 94 -11.84 -0.32 21.99
CA LEU A 94 -11.06 -1.18 21.10
C LEU A 94 -9.58 -0.84 21.25
N PRO A 95 -8.70 -1.85 21.48
CA PRO A 95 -7.27 -1.63 21.61
C PRO A 95 -6.66 -1.35 20.24
N TYR A 96 -5.79 -0.35 20.15
CA TYR A 96 -5.07 -0.04 18.91
C TYR A 96 -3.64 0.38 19.15
N CYS A 97 -2.84 0.27 18.11
CA CYS A 97 -1.53 0.88 17.97
C CYS A 97 -1.50 1.72 16.69
N THR A 98 -0.67 2.75 16.69
CA THR A 98 -0.31 3.50 15.49
C THR A 98 1.15 3.26 15.15
N VAL A 99 1.49 3.22 13.88
CA VAL A 99 2.88 3.14 13.41
C VAL A 99 3.24 4.39 12.61
N GLU A 100 4.24 5.11 13.05
CA GLU A 100 4.80 6.24 12.33
C GLU A 100 5.75 5.74 11.25
N LEU A 101 5.41 5.98 9.98
CA LEU A 101 6.25 5.62 8.85
C LEU A 101 7.35 6.67 8.63
N PRO A 102 8.52 6.29 8.09
CA PRO A 102 9.65 7.21 7.98
C PRO A 102 9.32 8.44 7.15
N ASN A 103 9.64 9.62 7.74
CA ASN A 103 9.44 10.93 7.11
C ASN A 103 8.01 11.13 6.58
N SER A 104 7.02 10.90 7.43
CA SER A 104 5.60 11.02 7.08
C SER A 104 5.24 10.18 5.84
N ALA A 105 5.72 8.93 5.79
CA ALA A 105 5.49 7.99 4.68
C ALA A 105 6.02 8.45 3.30
N MET A 106 6.92 9.43 3.24
CA MET A 106 7.48 9.95 1.98
C MET A 106 8.78 9.24 1.53
N SER A 107 9.38 8.43 2.39
CA SER A 107 10.61 7.68 2.10
C SER A 107 10.33 6.39 1.31
N ASP A 108 11.41 5.63 0.99
CA ASP A 108 11.32 4.31 0.35
C ASP A 108 10.35 3.37 1.10
N ILE A 109 9.26 2.99 0.43
CA ILE A 109 8.19 2.14 0.99
C ILE A 109 8.72 0.76 1.41
N GLN A 110 9.78 0.26 0.79
CA GLN A 110 10.43 -0.98 1.20
C GLN A 110 10.99 -0.88 2.64
N VAL A 111 11.41 0.33 3.05
CA VAL A 111 11.82 0.61 4.43
C VAL A 111 10.59 0.75 5.33
N ALA A 112 9.54 1.43 4.88
CA ALA A 112 8.27 1.53 5.62
C ALA A 112 7.71 0.14 5.97
N GLY A 113 7.84 -0.83 5.06
CA GLY A 113 7.47 -2.24 5.31
C GLY A 113 8.17 -2.84 6.53
N GLU A 114 9.42 -2.47 6.84
CA GLU A 114 10.12 -2.97 8.04
C GLU A 114 9.45 -2.48 9.35
N TYR A 115 8.89 -1.26 9.35
CA TYR A 115 8.14 -0.73 10.49
C TYR A 115 6.85 -1.52 10.74
N VAL A 116 6.12 -1.85 9.68
CA VAL A 116 4.92 -2.71 9.77
C VAL A 116 5.28 -4.12 10.23
N VAL A 117 6.33 -4.74 9.69
CA VAL A 117 6.83 -6.05 10.15
C VAL A 117 7.15 -6.03 11.65
N TYR A 118 7.84 -4.97 12.12
CA TYR A 118 8.14 -4.82 13.54
C TYR A 118 6.87 -4.66 14.37
N ALA A 119 5.91 -3.83 13.92
CA ALA A 119 4.65 -3.60 14.61
C ALA A 119 3.87 -4.91 14.78
N LEU A 120 3.66 -5.66 13.70
CA LEU A 120 2.94 -6.94 13.72
C LEU A 120 3.60 -7.95 14.67
N ARG A 121 4.93 -8.12 14.58
CA ARG A 121 5.68 -9.01 15.48
C ARG A 121 5.59 -8.56 16.94
N ARG A 122 5.58 -7.26 17.20
CA ARG A 122 5.49 -6.73 18.57
C ARG A 122 4.09 -6.86 19.14
N MET A 123 3.06 -6.46 18.39
CA MET A 123 1.67 -6.48 18.83
C MET A 123 1.17 -7.92 19.10
N SER A 124 1.55 -8.89 18.28
CA SER A 124 1.20 -10.29 18.49
C SER A 124 1.73 -10.88 19.83
N THR A 125 2.68 -10.20 20.48
CA THR A 125 3.24 -10.63 21.78
C THR A 125 2.51 -10.05 22.99
N PHE A 126 1.60 -9.11 22.83
CA PHE A 126 0.94 -8.41 23.95
C PHE A 126 0.06 -9.32 24.81
N ALA A 127 -0.53 -10.36 24.23
CA ALA A 127 -1.33 -11.35 24.97
C ALA A 127 -0.52 -12.27 25.88
N GLY A 128 0.80 -12.09 25.97
CA GLY A 128 1.69 -12.99 26.69
C GLY A 128 1.89 -14.34 25.98
N LYS A 129 2.69 -15.23 26.57
CA LYS A 129 3.11 -16.49 25.93
C LYS A 129 2.01 -17.53 25.73
N LYS A 130 0.78 -17.29 26.23
CA LYS A 130 -0.28 -18.30 26.24
C LYS A 130 -1.19 -18.34 25.03
N ALA A 131 -1.27 -17.25 24.26
CA ALA A 131 -1.94 -17.23 22.97
C ALA A 131 -1.34 -16.08 22.14
N ALA A 132 -0.72 -16.39 21.01
CA ALA A 132 -0.38 -15.36 20.04
C ALA A 132 -1.70 -14.74 19.55
N ARG A 133 -1.89 -13.44 19.76
CA ARG A 133 -3.02 -12.72 19.17
C ARG A 133 -2.70 -12.38 17.75
N LYS A 134 -3.70 -12.48 16.90
CA LYS A 134 -3.66 -11.86 15.60
C LYS A 134 -3.83 -10.34 15.74
N VAL A 135 -3.53 -9.63 14.70
CA VAL A 135 -3.59 -8.17 14.60
C VAL A 135 -4.56 -7.84 13.48
N GLN A 136 -5.45 -6.91 13.74
CA GLN A 136 -6.30 -6.28 12.75
C GLN A 136 -5.53 -5.09 12.16
N ILE A 137 -5.64 -4.82 10.87
CA ILE A 137 -4.98 -3.68 10.23
C ILE A 137 -6.04 -2.78 9.61
N ILE A 138 -5.92 -1.47 9.81
CA ILE A 138 -6.62 -0.46 9.04
C ILE A 138 -5.57 0.49 8.50
N GLY A 139 -5.42 0.49 7.19
CA GLY A 139 -4.46 1.34 6.48
C GLY A 139 -5.16 2.26 5.49
N TYR A 140 -4.70 3.51 5.43
CA TYR A 140 -5.23 4.48 4.50
C TYR A 140 -4.23 4.77 3.36
N SER A 141 -4.72 4.79 2.10
CA SER A 141 -3.91 5.14 0.93
C SER A 141 -2.65 4.25 0.85
N GLN A 142 -1.44 4.81 0.80
CA GLN A 142 -0.19 4.06 0.92
C GLN A 142 -0.19 3.12 2.14
N GLY A 143 -0.78 3.56 3.26
CA GLY A 143 -0.87 2.76 4.49
C GLY A 143 -1.69 1.48 4.35
N GLY A 144 -2.63 1.40 3.40
CA GLY A 144 -3.32 0.16 3.04
C GLY A 144 -2.42 -0.79 2.24
N MET A 145 -1.51 -0.26 1.44
CA MET A 145 -0.60 -1.05 0.60
C MET A 145 0.63 -1.58 1.36
N VAL A 146 1.19 -0.80 2.31
CA VAL A 146 2.43 -1.18 3.02
C VAL A 146 2.31 -2.49 3.82
N PRO A 147 1.18 -2.81 4.48
CA PRO A 147 0.99 -4.10 5.14
C PRO A 147 1.11 -5.28 4.17
N ARG A 148 0.56 -5.16 2.95
CA ARG A 148 0.69 -6.19 1.92
C ARG A 148 2.16 -6.43 1.53
N TRP A 149 3.01 -5.37 1.50
CA TRP A 149 4.45 -5.52 1.31
C TRP A 149 5.08 -6.36 2.44
N ALA A 150 4.72 -6.10 3.69
CA ALA A 150 5.19 -6.89 4.84
C ALA A 150 4.74 -8.35 4.72
N LEU A 151 3.48 -8.62 4.37
CA LEU A 151 2.94 -9.96 4.18
C LEU A 151 3.59 -10.69 2.98
N ARG A 152 3.93 -9.96 1.92
CA ARG A 152 4.57 -10.52 0.71
C ARG A 152 6.01 -10.95 0.98
N PHE A 153 6.80 -10.13 1.65
CA PHE A 153 8.24 -10.32 1.77
C PHE A 153 8.73 -10.82 3.15
N TRP A 154 7.87 -10.86 4.16
CA TRP A 154 8.11 -11.49 5.46
C TRP A 154 6.99 -12.49 5.80
N PRO A 155 7.02 -13.70 5.21
CA PRO A 155 5.93 -14.68 5.34
C PRO A 155 5.58 -15.09 6.76
N ASP A 156 6.50 -14.88 7.72
CA ASP A 156 6.24 -15.13 9.15
C ASP A 156 5.21 -14.19 9.75
N THR A 157 4.94 -13.04 9.12
CA THR A 157 3.93 -12.08 9.56
C THR A 157 2.50 -12.53 9.24
N ARG A 158 2.29 -13.36 8.22
CA ARG A 158 0.96 -13.80 7.77
C ARG A 158 0.14 -14.47 8.87
N LYS A 159 0.77 -15.27 9.72
CA LYS A 159 0.10 -15.93 10.87
C LYS A 159 -0.25 -14.98 12.02
N LEU A 160 0.22 -13.72 11.94
CA LEU A 160 0.02 -12.69 12.95
C LEU A 160 -1.13 -11.74 12.61
N VAL A 161 -1.69 -11.82 11.39
CA VAL A 161 -2.75 -10.93 10.89
C VAL A 161 -4.04 -11.72 10.73
N ASP A 162 -5.17 -11.13 11.14
CA ASP A 162 -6.52 -11.65 10.90
C ASP A 162 -7.19 -10.92 9.77
N ASP A 163 -7.27 -9.59 9.86
CA ASP A 163 -7.84 -8.74 8.82
C ASP A 163 -6.86 -7.66 8.37
N ASP A 164 -6.83 -7.42 7.07
CA ASP A 164 -6.07 -6.35 6.39
C ASP A 164 -7.07 -5.49 5.63
N VAL A 165 -7.34 -4.29 6.18
CA VAL A 165 -8.35 -3.36 5.66
C VAL A 165 -7.65 -2.18 5.03
N GLY A 166 -7.86 -1.98 3.73
CA GLY A 166 -7.42 -0.82 2.97
C GLY A 166 -8.55 0.20 2.80
N LEU A 167 -8.25 1.47 3.05
CA LEU A 167 -9.10 2.62 2.75
C LEU A 167 -8.48 3.37 1.58
N ASP A 168 -9.10 3.35 0.42
CA ASP A 168 -8.55 3.89 -0.83
C ASP A 168 -7.06 3.53 -1.02
N ALA A 169 -6.72 2.26 -0.79
CA ALA A 169 -5.35 1.78 -0.82
C ALA A 169 -4.76 1.83 -2.23
N SER A 170 -3.50 2.29 -2.37
CA SER A 170 -2.82 2.34 -3.67
C SER A 170 -2.22 0.99 -4.09
N ASN A 171 -3.04 -0.09 -4.00
CA ASN A 171 -2.61 -1.48 -4.21
C ASN A 171 -2.02 -1.76 -5.60
N HIS A 172 -2.52 -1.08 -6.64
CA HIS A 172 -2.00 -1.13 -8.00
C HIS A 172 -1.35 0.20 -8.44
N GLY A 173 -1.01 1.05 -7.46
CA GLY A 173 -0.46 2.38 -7.71
C GLY A 173 -1.52 3.36 -8.21
N THR A 174 -1.08 4.47 -8.80
CA THR A 174 -1.97 5.49 -9.33
C THR A 174 -1.35 6.23 -10.51
N ILE A 175 -2.19 6.59 -11.50
CA ILE A 175 -1.76 7.44 -12.61
C ILE A 175 -1.48 8.88 -12.17
N THR A 176 -2.02 9.32 -11.04
CA THR A 176 -1.72 10.64 -10.46
C THR A 176 -0.24 10.74 -10.09
N ALA A 177 0.37 9.67 -9.56
CA ALA A 177 1.79 9.63 -9.29
C ALA A 177 2.65 9.67 -10.57
N GLU A 178 2.17 9.14 -11.71
CA GLU A 178 2.87 9.27 -13.00
C GLU A 178 3.04 10.73 -13.38
N SER A 179 1.97 11.53 -13.28
CA SER A 179 2.04 12.96 -13.62
C SER A 179 2.89 13.75 -12.63
N SER A 180 2.82 13.42 -11.34
CA SER A 180 3.60 14.08 -10.28
C SER A 180 5.10 13.90 -10.43
N CYS A 181 5.56 12.77 -10.99
CA CYS A 181 6.99 12.45 -11.15
C CYS A 181 7.59 12.85 -12.50
N SER A 182 6.83 13.47 -13.41
CA SER A 182 7.17 13.57 -14.84
C SER A 182 8.28 14.56 -15.21
N HIS A 183 8.55 15.61 -14.43
CA HIS A 183 9.45 16.71 -14.84
C HIS A 183 10.65 16.95 -13.91
N GLU A 184 10.44 16.98 -12.61
CA GLU A 184 11.46 17.33 -11.61
C GLU A 184 11.75 16.19 -10.65
N GLY A 185 11.32 14.98 -11.01
CA GLY A 185 11.29 13.86 -10.06
C GLY A 185 10.20 14.05 -9.02
N CYS A 186 10.19 13.18 -8.03
CA CYS A 186 9.26 13.24 -6.90
C CYS A 186 9.84 12.50 -5.69
N ALA A 187 9.11 12.52 -4.57
CA ALA A 187 9.53 11.77 -3.38
C ALA A 187 9.65 10.26 -3.67
N PRO A 188 10.55 9.54 -3.00
CA PRO A 188 10.73 8.10 -3.17
C PRO A 188 9.43 7.29 -3.11
N ALA A 189 8.56 7.59 -2.13
CA ALA A 189 7.29 6.89 -1.99
C ALA A 189 6.30 7.18 -3.14
N VAL A 190 6.34 8.39 -3.71
CA VAL A 190 5.50 8.75 -4.86
C VAL A 190 5.95 8.01 -6.12
N TRP A 191 7.27 7.90 -6.36
CA TRP A 191 7.83 7.06 -7.42
C TRP A 191 7.33 5.61 -7.33
N GLN A 192 7.28 5.05 -6.13
CA GLN A 192 6.87 3.66 -5.88
C GLN A 192 5.36 3.46 -5.95
N GLN A 193 4.56 4.52 -5.91
CA GLN A 193 3.11 4.48 -6.08
C GLN A 193 2.65 4.73 -7.53
N ARG A 194 3.56 4.89 -8.48
CA ARG A 194 3.19 4.91 -9.90
C ARG A 194 2.66 3.53 -10.29
N ASN A 195 1.60 3.49 -11.09
CA ASN A 195 1.05 2.21 -11.57
C ASN A 195 2.03 1.41 -12.44
N THR A 196 3.07 2.05 -12.98
CA THR A 196 4.17 1.41 -13.74
C THR A 196 5.40 1.10 -12.88
N ALA A 197 5.36 1.36 -11.57
CA ALA A 197 6.51 1.18 -10.68
C ALA A 197 6.96 -0.28 -10.58
N ALA A 198 8.27 -0.50 -10.52
CA ALA A 198 8.83 -1.81 -10.22
C ALA A 198 8.41 -2.32 -8.84
N PHE A 199 8.20 -1.39 -7.89
CA PHE A 199 7.65 -1.68 -6.56
C PHE A 199 6.26 -2.32 -6.65
N ILE A 200 5.32 -1.73 -7.41
CA ILE A 200 3.96 -2.26 -7.60
C ILE A 200 3.99 -3.63 -8.27
N ALA A 201 4.81 -3.80 -9.30
CA ALA A 201 4.99 -5.08 -9.96
C ALA A 201 5.55 -6.17 -9.01
N ALA A 202 6.45 -5.80 -8.11
CA ALA A 202 6.99 -6.70 -7.09
C ALA A 202 5.96 -7.05 -6.00
N LEU A 203 5.19 -6.05 -5.52
CA LEU A 203 4.15 -6.21 -4.52
C LEU A 203 3.12 -7.25 -4.97
N ASN A 204 2.61 -7.11 -6.19
CA ASN A 204 1.55 -7.95 -6.75
C ASN A 204 2.09 -9.22 -7.45
N SER A 205 3.42 -9.50 -7.33
CA SER A 205 4.02 -10.67 -7.96
C SER A 205 3.51 -11.98 -7.37
N TYR A 206 3.09 -12.92 -8.23
CA TYR A 206 2.52 -14.25 -7.98
C TYR A 206 1.11 -14.25 -7.39
N GLN A 207 0.85 -13.47 -6.35
CA GLN A 207 -0.46 -13.34 -5.71
C GLN A 207 -0.49 -12.09 -4.82
N GLU A 208 -1.69 -11.59 -4.58
CA GLU A 208 -1.94 -10.34 -3.83
C GLU A 208 -2.31 -10.61 -2.39
N THR A 209 -2.94 -11.75 -2.10
CA THR A 209 -3.49 -12.12 -0.79
C THR A 209 -2.98 -13.47 -0.31
N PHE A 210 -3.02 -13.72 1.00
CA PHE A 210 -2.49 -14.94 1.62
C PHE A 210 -3.55 -15.66 2.45
N PRO A 211 -3.52 -17.03 2.48
CA PRO A 211 -4.50 -17.82 3.22
C PRO A 211 -4.54 -17.48 4.72
N GLY A 212 -5.74 -17.47 5.29
CA GLY A 212 -5.97 -17.26 6.72
C GLY A 212 -6.00 -15.78 7.12
N ILE A 213 -6.05 -14.88 6.15
CA ILE A 213 -6.23 -13.43 6.31
C ILE A 213 -7.43 -13.01 5.49
N SER A 214 -8.28 -12.14 6.04
CA SER A 214 -9.37 -11.49 5.33
C SER A 214 -8.89 -10.12 4.82
N TYR A 215 -9.11 -9.83 3.55
CA TYR A 215 -8.76 -8.57 2.91
C TYR A 215 -10.04 -7.82 2.56
N THR A 216 -10.18 -6.63 3.13
CA THR A 216 -11.30 -5.74 2.81
C THR A 216 -10.74 -4.45 2.23
N GLU A 217 -10.90 -4.27 0.94
CA GLU A 217 -10.51 -3.04 0.24
C GLU A 217 -11.74 -2.17 0.07
N ILE A 218 -11.77 -1.09 0.82
CA ILE A 218 -12.87 -0.12 0.81
C ILE A 218 -12.42 1.06 -0.04
N TYR A 219 -13.20 1.40 -1.06
CA TYR A 219 -12.81 2.45 -1.98
C TYR A 219 -13.97 3.40 -2.31
N SER A 220 -13.61 4.61 -2.72
CA SER A 220 -14.55 5.56 -3.30
C SER A 220 -14.44 5.58 -4.82
N GLN A 221 -15.60 5.58 -5.51
CA GLN A 221 -15.66 5.79 -6.96
C GLN A 221 -15.32 7.23 -7.37
N ASP A 222 -15.31 8.15 -6.39
CA ASP A 222 -14.97 9.57 -6.56
C ASP A 222 -13.52 9.88 -6.17
N ASP A 223 -12.69 8.86 -5.87
CA ASP A 223 -11.28 9.04 -5.53
C ASP A 223 -10.52 9.70 -6.69
N GLU A 224 -9.95 10.87 -6.43
CA GLU A 224 -9.21 11.68 -7.41
C GLU A 224 -7.69 11.51 -7.28
N ILE A 225 -7.22 10.81 -6.25
CA ILE A 225 -5.79 10.59 -5.98
C ILE A 225 -5.37 9.17 -6.36
N VAL A 226 -6.07 8.14 -5.91
CA VAL A 226 -5.81 6.74 -6.29
C VAL A 226 -6.68 6.37 -7.50
N VAL A 227 -6.17 6.60 -8.69
CA VAL A 227 -6.90 6.52 -9.97
C VAL A 227 -6.27 5.45 -10.87
N PRO A 228 -7.09 4.62 -11.58
CA PRO A 228 -8.56 4.56 -11.56
C PRO A 228 -9.12 3.85 -10.33
N ASN A 229 -10.30 4.27 -9.85
CA ASN A 229 -10.97 3.65 -8.73
C ASN A 229 -12.51 3.59 -8.91
N THR A 230 -12.97 3.64 -10.16
CA THR A 230 -14.39 3.79 -10.51
C THR A 230 -15.21 2.48 -10.41
N ASN A 231 -14.57 1.36 -10.18
CA ASN A 231 -15.19 0.04 -10.04
C ASN A 231 -14.22 -0.93 -9.34
N GLU A 232 -14.67 -2.16 -9.10
CA GLU A 232 -13.89 -3.21 -8.43
C GLU A 232 -12.59 -3.64 -9.14
N GLU A 233 -12.36 -3.23 -10.38
CA GLU A 233 -11.09 -3.43 -11.11
C GLU A 233 -10.12 -2.26 -10.89
N GLY A 234 -10.45 -1.35 -9.98
CA GLY A 234 -9.68 -0.16 -9.69
C GLY A 234 -8.39 -0.43 -8.91
N SER A 235 -7.62 0.63 -8.73
CA SER A 235 -6.29 0.56 -8.10
C SER A 235 -6.31 0.09 -6.64
N SER A 236 -7.41 0.33 -5.91
CA SER A 236 -7.53 -0.10 -4.52
C SER A 236 -7.87 -1.57 -4.36
N SER A 237 -8.50 -2.19 -5.33
CA SER A 237 -8.97 -3.57 -5.27
C SER A 237 -7.83 -4.59 -5.33
N VAL A 238 -8.05 -5.79 -4.79
CA VAL A 238 -7.16 -6.95 -4.91
C VAL A 238 -7.95 -8.16 -5.43
N HIS A 239 -7.32 -9.04 -6.22
CA HIS A 239 -8.06 -10.06 -6.97
C HIS A 239 -7.52 -11.48 -6.85
N SER A 240 -6.25 -11.65 -6.47
CA SER A 240 -5.59 -12.93 -6.55
C SER A 240 -5.02 -13.40 -5.22
N GLY A 241 -4.94 -14.72 -5.06
CA GLY A 241 -4.33 -15.36 -3.90
C GLY A 241 -5.30 -16.22 -3.10
N GLY A 242 -4.91 -16.57 -1.87
CA GLY A 242 -5.65 -17.51 -1.04
C GLY A 242 -6.37 -16.89 0.16
N GLY A 243 -6.34 -15.57 0.32
CA GLY A 243 -7.09 -14.84 1.33
C GLY A 243 -8.58 -14.74 0.98
N ALA A 244 -9.43 -14.47 1.96
CA ALA A 244 -10.78 -14.00 1.69
C ALA A 244 -10.69 -12.54 1.19
N ILE A 245 -11.45 -12.18 0.17
CA ILE A 245 -11.37 -10.85 -0.46
C ILE A 245 -12.77 -10.25 -0.54
N ALA A 246 -12.88 -8.97 -0.16
CA ALA A 246 -14.01 -8.11 -0.48
C ALA A 246 -13.49 -6.74 -0.95
N ASN A 247 -13.82 -6.36 -2.17
CA ASN A 247 -13.60 -5.03 -2.70
C ASN A 247 -14.95 -4.30 -2.65
N ILE A 248 -15.09 -3.25 -1.86
CA ILE A 248 -16.39 -2.63 -1.57
C ILE A 248 -16.31 -1.13 -1.83
N ALA A 249 -17.07 -0.64 -2.80
CA ALA A 249 -17.26 0.80 -2.97
C ALA A 249 -18.20 1.35 -1.88
N VAL A 250 -17.87 2.52 -1.32
CA VAL A 250 -18.79 3.18 -0.36
C VAL A 250 -20.15 3.48 -1.00
N GLN A 251 -20.20 3.64 -2.31
CA GLN A 251 -21.40 3.81 -3.12
C GLN A 251 -22.29 2.55 -3.23
N GLU A 252 -21.75 1.35 -2.93
CA GLU A 252 -22.55 0.12 -2.81
C GLU A 252 -23.43 0.12 -1.56
N VAL A 253 -22.93 0.72 -0.47
CA VAL A 253 -23.71 0.90 0.76
C VAL A 253 -24.67 2.08 0.61
N CYS A 254 -24.17 3.20 0.12
CA CYS A 254 -24.92 4.45 0.01
C CYS A 254 -24.90 4.98 -1.43
N PRO A 255 -25.86 4.58 -2.28
CA PRO A 255 -25.91 5.05 -3.67
C PRO A 255 -25.97 6.57 -3.76
N GLY A 256 -25.02 7.16 -4.50
CA GLY A 256 -24.87 8.60 -4.65
C GLY A 256 -24.08 9.29 -3.52
N HIS A 257 -23.50 8.52 -2.60
CA HIS A 257 -22.55 9.04 -1.62
C HIS A 257 -21.30 9.57 -2.35
N VAL A 258 -20.85 10.75 -1.94
CA VAL A 258 -19.64 11.40 -2.50
C VAL A 258 -18.58 11.43 -1.41
N ALA A 259 -17.47 10.77 -1.67
CA ALA A 259 -16.32 10.76 -0.78
C ALA A 259 -15.05 10.94 -1.62
N GLU A 260 -14.35 12.03 -1.42
CA GLU A 260 -13.03 12.26 -2.01
C GLU A 260 -11.95 11.52 -1.21
N HIS A 261 -10.75 11.38 -1.78
CA HIS A 261 -9.68 10.59 -1.18
C HIS A 261 -9.38 10.94 0.27
N LEU A 262 -9.29 12.25 0.60
CA LEU A 262 -8.97 12.69 1.96
C LEU A 262 -10.10 12.41 2.95
N ALA A 263 -11.36 12.40 2.49
CA ALA A 263 -12.51 12.01 3.31
C ALA A 263 -12.41 10.55 3.76
N MET A 264 -12.08 9.66 2.84
CA MET A 264 -11.94 8.22 3.12
C MET A 264 -10.90 7.94 4.21
N GLY A 265 -9.81 8.68 4.23
CA GLY A 265 -8.76 8.54 5.24
C GLY A 265 -9.06 9.23 6.56
N SER A 266 -10.16 10.01 6.69
CA SER A 266 -10.31 10.91 7.81
C SER A 266 -11.72 11.03 8.38
N TYR A 267 -12.75 11.35 7.59
CA TYR A 267 -14.07 11.67 8.15
C TYR A 267 -15.25 10.93 7.52
N ASP A 268 -15.02 10.12 6.48
CA ASP A 268 -16.11 9.42 5.79
C ASP A 268 -16.80 8.40 6.69
N PRO A 269 -18.13 8.52 6.91
CA PRO A 269 -18.86 7.64 7.82
C PRO A 269 -19.07 6.24 7.25
N VAL A 270 -19.15 6.09 5.92
CA VAL A 270 -19.42 4.81 5.26
C VAL A 270 -18.16 3.97 5.22
N GLY A 271 -17.02 4.56 4.83
CA GLY A 271 -15.71 3.92 4.88
C GLY A 271 -15.36 3.46 6.30
N TYR A 272 -15.61 4.31 7.30
CA TYR A 272 -15.42 3.94 8.71
C TYR A 272 -16.32 2.76 9.12
N ALA A 273 -17.61 2.78 8.75
CA ALA A 273 -18.53 1.70 9.13
C ALA A 273 -18.14 0.36 8.54
N LEU A 274 -17.69 0.33 7.29
CA LEU A 274 -17.15 -0.87 6.65
C LEU A 274 -15.85 -1.34 7.30
N ALA A 275 -14.93 -0.42 7.61
CA ALA A 275 -13.69 -0.77 8.29
C ALA A 275 -13.93 -1.34 9.71
N LEU A 276 -14.87 -0.75 10.44
CA LEU A 276 -15.26 -1.25 11.75
C LEU A 276 -15.94 -2.63 11.65
N ASP A 277 -16.79 -2.84 10.66
CA ASP A 277 -17.42 -4.13 10.40
C ASP A 277 -16.38 -5.22 10.14
N ALA A 278 -15.38 -4.97 9.31
CA ALA A 278 -14.29 -5.89 9.03
C ALA A 278 -13.55 -6.31 10.30
N VAL A 279 -13.13 -5.37 11.14
CA VAL A 279 -12.30 -5.65 12.32
C VAL A 279 -13.09 -6.10 13.55
N THR A 280 -14.43 -6.16 13.48
CA THR A 280 -15.28 -6.58 14.59
C THR A 280 -16.10 -7.83 14.32
N HIS A 281 -16.12 -8.32 13.08
CA HIS A 281 -16.81 -9.55 12.67
C HIS A 281 -15.81 -10.52 12.02
N PRO A 282 -16.04 -11.84 12.09
CA PRO A 282 -15.20 -12.80 11.38
C PRO A 282 -15.33 -12.65 9.86
N GLY A 283 -14.21 -12.68 9.14
CA GLY A 283 -14.19 -12.58 7.68
C GLY A 283 -14.12 -11.13 7.20
N THR A 284 -14.36 -10.92 5.92
CA THR A 284 -14.35 -9.58 5.32
C THR A 284 -15.55 -8.74 5.75
N ALA A 285 -15.49 -7.42 5.57
CA ALA A 285 -16.68 -6.60 5.71
C ALA A 285 -17.79 -7.05 4.73
N GLU A 286 -19.03 -6.80 5.15
CA GLU A 286 -20.21 -7.04 4.32
C GLU A 286 -21.09 -5.79 4.27
N ALA A 287 -21.27 -5.22 3.08
CA ALA A 287 -22.13 -4.04 2.87
C ALA A 287 -23.53 -4.23 3.46
N ALA A 288 -24.06 -5.46 3.39
CA ALA A 288 -25.39 -5.79 3.93
C ALA A 288 -25.52 -5.72 5.46
N ARG A 289 -24.41 -5.72 6.19
CA ARG A 289 -24.40 -5.53 7.66
C ARG A 289 -24.43 -4.05 8.07
N ILE A 290 -24.12 -3.15 7.13
CA ILE A 290 -24.05 -1.72 7.43
C ILE A 290 -25.45 -1.12 7.51
N ALA A 291 -25.77 -0.46 8.63
CA ALA A 291 -27.03 0.22 8.79
C ALA A 291 -27.11 1.44 7.86
N LEU A 292 -28.12 1.50 7.00
CA LEU A 292 -28.28 2.58 6.00
C LEU A 292 -28.45 3.99 6.61
N THR A 293 -28.66 4.09 7.92
CA THR A 293 -28.64 5.38 8.64
C THR A 293 -27.30 6.10 8.49
N VAL A 294 -26.20 5.35 8.27
CA VAL A 294 -24.87 5.91 8.03
C VAL A 294 -24.82 6.84 6.81
N CYS A 295 -25.69 6.61 5.82
CA CYS A 295 -25.75 7.42 4.60
C CYS A 295 -26.23 8.87 4.85
N ALA A 296 -26.80 9.14 6.01
CA ALA A 296 -27.25 10.48 6.41
C ALA A 296 -26.28 11.18 7.39
N GLU A 297 -25.23 10.46 7.83
CA GLU A 297 -24.27 11.04 8.76
C GLU A 297 -23.25 11.88 7.98
N PRO A 298 -22.96 13.11 8.45
CA PRO A 298 -21.96 13.95 7.79
C PRO A 298 -20.52 13.54 8.12
N PHE A 299 -20.30 12.82 9.21
CA PHE A 299 -18.98 12.46 9.73
C PHE A 299 -18.99 11.09 10.38
N GLN A 300 -17.85 10.40 10.30
CA GLN A 300 -17.64 9.20 11.10
C GLN A 300 -17.61 9.50 12.62
N PRO A 301 -17.90 8.50 13.47
CA PRO A 301 -17.66 8.60 14.91
C PRO A 301 -16.22 9.03 15.23
N GLY A 302 -16.06 9.89 16.25
CA GLY A 302 -14.76 10.43 16.65
C GLY A 302 -14.46 11.82 16.08
N VAL A 303 -15.02 12.18 14.95
CA VAL A 303 -14.94 13.55 14.42
C VAL A 303 -15.83 14.47 15.26
N ASN A 304 -15.29 15.60 15.73
CA ASN A 304 -16.06 16.61 16.41
C ASN A 304 -16.56 17.68 15.41
N PRO A 305 -17.87 17.82 15.18
CA PRO A 305 -18.41 18.80 14.24
C PRO A 305 -18.01 20.25 14.53
N GLU A 306 -17.77 20.59 15.81
CA GLU A 306 -17.38 21.95 16.20
C GLU A 306 -15.93 22.29 15.81
N THR A 307 -15.05 21.31 15.76
CA THR A 307 -13.63 21.49 15.40
C THR A 307 -13.30 20.98 14.00
N PHE A 308 -14.24 20.32 13.31
CA PHE A 308 -13.99 19.70 12.01
C PHE A 308 -13.30 20.62 11.02
N ALA A 309 -13.79 21.85 10.85
CA ALA A 309 -13.22 22.79 9.89
C ALA A 309 -11.74 23.10 10.16
N SER A 310 -11.36 23.21 11.44
CA SER A 310 -9.96 23.45 11.83
C SER A 310 -9.11 22.19 11.77
N ASP A 311 -9.65 21.03 12.15
CA ASP A 311 -8.96 19.75 12.13
C ASP A 311 -8.68 19.35 10.67
N TYR A 312 -9.65 19.48 9.77
CA TYR A 312 -9.52 19.21 8.36
C TYR A 312 -8.57 20.20 7.64
N ALA A 313 -8.67 21.49 7.95
CA ALA A 313 -7.76 22.48 7.38
C ALA A 313 -6.29 22.20 7.77
N HIS A 314 -6.06 21.77 9.01
CA HIS A 314 -4.72 21.37 9.45
C HIS A 314 -4.25 20.10 8.74
N TYR A 315 -5.11 19.10 8.62
CA TYR A 315 -4.84 17.84 7.89
C TYR A 315 -4.44 18.13 6.44
N ASP A 316 -5.23 18.89 5.72
CA ASP A 316 -5.00 19.30 4.34
C ASP A 316 -3.69 20.11 4.19
N GLN A 317 -3.47 21.11 5.06
CA GLN A 317 -2.27 21.92 5.07
C GLN A 317 -1.00 21.06 5.23
N VAL A 318 -1.00 20.10 6.17
CA VAL A 318 0.17 19.22 6.38
C VAL A 318 0.44 18.36 5.17
N ILE A 319 -0.59 17.85 4.50
CA ILE A 319 -0.45 17.07 3.27
C ILE A 319 0.26 17.90 2.20
N PHE A 320 -0.25 19.10 1.91
CA PHE A 320 0.32 19.97 0.88
C PHE A 320 1.73 20.41 1.21
N GLU A 321 1.98 20.85 2.45
CA GLU A 321 3.32 21.31 2.87
C GLU A 321 4.35 20.18 2.81
N THR A 322 3.99 18.97 3.29
CA THR A 322 4.87 17.82 3.26
C THR A 322 5.17 17.40 1.82
N PHE A 323 4.16 17.35 0.97
CA PHE A 323 4.34 17.00 -0.44
C PHE A 323 5.21 18.01 -1.18
N ALA A 324 4.98 19.31 -0.95
CA ALA A 324 5.71 20.38 -1.64
C ALA A 324 7.17 20.55 -1.17
N THR A 325 7.47 20.18 0.08
CA THR A 325 8.79 20.44 0.68
C THR A 325 9.70 19.21 0.77
N TYR A 326 9.16 18.01 0.55
CA TYR A 326 9.96 16.80 0.63
C TYR A 326 10.98 16.72 -0.52
N PRO A 327 12.23 16.33 -0.26
CA PRO A 327 13.25 16.22 -1.30
C PRO A 327 12.86 15.20 -2.38
N HIS A 328 12.99 15.61 -3.64
CA HIS A 328 12.73 14.77 -4.79
C HIS A 328 13.90 13.83 -5.07
N ALA A 329 13.59 12.60 -5.49
CA ALA A 329 14.52 11.68 -6.11
C ALA A 329 14.36 11.76 -7.64
N GLU A 330 15.44 11.52 -8.38
CA GLU A 330 15.43 11.54 -9.85
C GLU A 330 14.74 10.31 -10.46
N SER A 331 14.62 9.23 -9.68
CA SER A 331 14.04 7.97 -10.13
C SER A 331 13.49 7.15 -8.97
N GLU A 332 12.70 6.14 -9.31
CA GLU A 332 12.22 5.14 -8.36
C GLU A 332 13.40 4.49 -7.60
N PRO A 333 13.31 4.35 -6.26
CA PRO A 333 14.29 3.59 -5.50
C PRO A 333 14.43 2.16 -6.04
N PRO A 334 15.66 1.66 -6.25
CA PRO A 334 15.85 0.31 -6.75
C PRO A 334 15.27 -0.73 -5.77
N LEU A 335 14.71 -1.80 -6.33
CA LEU A 335 14.25 -2.92 -5.51
C LEU A 335 15.39 -3.48 -4.68
N LYS A 336 15.14 -3.67 -3.38
CA LYS A 336 16.10 -4.28 -2.47
C LYS A 336 16.37 -5.73 -2.86
N CYS A 337 17.57 -6.22 -2.59
CA CYS A 337 18.00 -7.56 -2.99
C CYS A 337 16.99 -8.66 -2.62
N TYR A 338 16.41 -8.61 -1.43
CA TYR A 338 15.46 -9.62 -0.95
C TYR A 338 14.19 -9.77 -1.79
N VAL A 339 13.90 -8.78 -2.64
CA VAL A 339 12.73 -8.78 -3.53
C VAL A 339 12.94 -9.69 -4.73
N THR A 340 14.20 -9.99 -5.08
CA THR A 340 14.57 -10.78 -6.26
C THR A 340 15.00 -12.21 -5.92
N ALA A 341 14.71 -13.15 -6.81
CA ALA A 341 15.11 -14.55 -6.64
C ALA A 341 16.63 -14.76 -6.68
N SER A 342 17.35 -13.83 -7.29
CA SER A 342 18.81 -13.88 -7.43
C SER A 342 19.57 -13.33 -6.21
N CYS A 343 18.88 -12.87 -5.16
CA CYS A 343 19.55 -12.37 -3.95
C CYS A 343 20.34 -13.51 -3.28
N PRO A 344 21.66 -13.34 -3.03
CA PRO A 344 22.44 -14.34 -2.32
C PRO A 344 21.84 -14.62 -0.95
N LYS A 345 21.70 -15.89 -0.59
CA LYS A 345 21.35 -16.29 0.78
C LYS A 345 22.49 -15.82 1.70
N ARG A 346 22.18 -14.95 2.64
CA ARG A 346 23.11 -14.56 3.71
C ARG A 346 23.14 -15.61 4.81
#